data_8d8144c609978b9c804ee187a8cd19ae
#
_entry.id   8d8144c609978b9c804ee187a8cd19ae
#
_cell.length_a   1.000
_cell.length_b   1.000
_cell.length_c   1.000
_cell.angle_alpha   90.00
_cell.angle_beta   90.00
_cell.angle_gamma   90.00
#
_symmetry.space_group_name_H-M   'P 1'
#
loop_
_entity.id
_entity.type
_entity.pdbx_description
1 polymer ?
#
loop_
_entity_poly.entity_id
_entity_poly.type
_entity_poly.pdbx_seq_one_letter_code
_entity_poly.pdbx_strand_id
1 'polypeptide(L)'
;MIRAFVLVTIGILLGIGTGEYLTSNFLVRRWIGEVVRRGDLQVLVGRSGIYDTDVERAWQSELFATGANPQELETSIAVGQKRAALGRLVEEQKLNLAAAGESIDPRSTRREMELLRAQFPDEKTWAQALAGAGLTERALGRETVTGVRDLHWLETKIGRQIQPNEDEVRRYYEEHRAFFQEPLRLRASHLFLAAPEGYPKEVIETKHALIEQLSQRLTHGESFPALVAEFSEDEATKKRGGDLGYFAEERMLPEVFATAQQLHPGEISAPVRSRLGFHILRLTESLPSREQTFEEARPEIDVLLENRQRVAAVAGTIAALR
;
A
#
# COMPACT_ATOMS: atom_id res chain seq x y z
N MET A 1 0.39 9.29 2.65
CA MET A 1 -0.43 8.08 2.37
C MET A 1 -0.65 7.19 3.60
N ILE A 2 0.33 6.97 4.48
CA ILE A 2 0.22 6.01 5.60
C ILE A 2 -0.70 6.48 6.76
N ARG A 3 -0.86 7.77 7.00
CA ARG A 3 -1.63 8.29 8.17
C ARG A 3 -3.13 8.48 7.92
N ALA A 4 -3.55 8.85 6.72
CA ALA A 4 -4.98 8.87 6.35
C ALA A 4 -5.55 7.43 6.25
N PHE A 5 -4.70 6.47 5.87
CA PHE A 5 -5.01 5.04 5.93
C PHE A 5 -5.25 4.54 7.36
N VAL A 6 -4.62 5.13 8.38
CA VAL A 6 -4.80 4.71 9.78
C VAL A 6 -6.19 5.07 10.32
N LEU A 7 -6.75 6.22 9.96
CA LEU A 7 -8.13 6.58 10.36
C LEU A 7 -9.19 5.72 9.64
N VAL A 8 -8.95 5.37 8.38
CA VAL A 8 -9.81 4.44 7.62
C VAL A 8 -9.56 2.97 8.03
N THR A 9 -8.30 2.60 8.39
CA THR A 9 -7.95 1.21 8.74
C THR A 9 -8.33 0.85 10.19
N ILE A 10 -8.46 1.80 11.11
CA ILE A 10 -9.06 1.54 12.44
C ILE A 10 -10.51 1.07 12.27
N GLY A 11 -11.25 1.60 11.29
CA GLY A 11 -12.58 1.10 10.92
C GLY A 11 -12.60 -0.28 10.25
N ILE A 12 -11.51 -0.72 9.62
CA ILE A 12 -11.46 -1.99 8.85
C ILE A 12 -10.99 -3.19 9.68
N LEU A 13 -10.21 -2.96 10.75
CA LEU A 13 -9.61 -4.04 11.56
C LEU A 13 -10.47 -4.54 12.72
N LEU A 14 -11.66 -3.98 12.95
CA LEU A 14 -12.48 -4.23 14.13
C LEU A 14 -13.73 -5.08 13.84
N GLY A 15 -13.57 -6.21 13.23
CA GLY A 15 -14.63 -7.21 13.10
C GLY A 15 -14.65 -8.18 14.30
N ILE A 16 -15.78 -8.23 14.98
CA ILE A 16 -16.29 -9.20 15.98
C ILE A 16 -16.28 -8.70 17.43
N GLY A 17 -17.43 -8.26 17.88
CA GLY A 17 -17.80 -8.16 19.29
C GLY A 17 -19.31 -7.98 19.43
N THR A 18 -19.96 -8.92 20.03
CA THR A 18 -21.38 -8.80 20.42
C THR A 18 -21.45 -7.86 21.61
N GLY A 19 -21.81 -6.58 21.35
CA GLY A 19 -22.01 -5.60 22.41
C GLY A 19 -23.29 -5.84 23.20
N GLU A 20 -23.26 -5.59 24.51
CA GLU A 20 -24.46 -5.54 25.36
C GLU A 20 -25.26 -4.27 25.03
N TYR A 21 -26.54 -4.43 24.74
CA TYR A 21 -27.45 -3.35 24.38
C TYR A 21 -28.02 -2.68 25.65
N LEU A 22 -27.99 -1.35 25.69
CA LEU A 22 -28.67 -0.56 26.72
C LEU A 22 -30.14 -0.40 26.32
N THR A 23 -31.01 -1.08 27.01
CA THR A 23 -32.45 -1.14 26.67
C THR A 23 -33.31 -0.02 27.22
N SER A 24 -32.87 0.66 28.28
CA SER A 24 -33.72 1.63 28.99
C SER A 24 -34.18 2.84 28.15
N ASN A 25 -33.41 3.25 27.14
CA ASN A 25 -33.73 4.37 26.27
C ASN A 25 -33.97 3.98 24.81
N PHE A 26 -34.03 2.70 24.51
CA PHE A 26 -34.09 2.20 23.12
C PHE A 26 -35.36 2.68 22.39
N LEU A 27 -36.52 2.56 23.02
CA LEU A 27 -37.82 2.95 22.42
C LEU A 27 -37.90 4.46 22.16
N VAL A 28 -37.39 5.26 23.09
CA VAL A 28 -37.35 6.71 22.91
C VAL A 28 -36.42 7.10 21.76
N ARG A 29 -35.26 6.48 21.68
CA ARG A 29 -34.30 6.74 20.61
C ARG A 29 -34.79 6.25 19.26
N ARG A 30 -35.48 5.13 19.21
CA ARG A 30 -36.13 4.62 18.00
C ARG A 30 -37.17 5.65 17.50
N TRP A 31 -38.05 6.13 18.39
CA TRP A 31 -39.05 7.14 18.03
C TRP A 31 -38.40 8.44 17.53
N ILE A 32 -37.33 8.92 18.18
CA ILE A 32 -36.56 10.09 17.70
C ILE A 32 -35.98 9.82 16.29
N GLY A 33 -35.46 8.66 16.03
CA GLY A 33 -34.91 8.28 14.72
C GLY A 33 -35.95 8.37 13.61
N GLU A 34 -37.13 7.83 13.86
CA GLU A 34 -38.30 7.90 12.97
C GLU A 34 -38.73 9.35 12.69
N VAL A 35 -38.81 10.18 13.73
CA VAL A 35 -39.26 11.61 13.65
C VAL A 35 -38.23 12.46 12.89
N VAL A 36 -36.93 12.26 13.12
CA VAL A 36 -35.86 13.04 12.46
C VAL A 36 -35.38 12.42 11.13
N ARG A 37 -36.07 11.42 10.62
CA ARG A 37 -35.74 10.72 9.36
C ARG A 37 -34.32 10.12 9.32
N ARG A 38 -33.84 9.65 10.48
CA ARG A 38 -32.58 8.91 10.58
C ARG A 38 -32.70 7.41 10.32
N GLY A 39 -33.92 6.96 10.02
CA GLY A 39 -34.23 5.54 9.81
C GLY A 39 -34.41 4.76 11.11
N ASP A 40 -34.31 3.43 11.03
CA ASP A 40 -34.53 2.52 12.15
C ASP A 40 -33.30 2.47 13.07
N LEU A 41 -33.56 2.60 14.39
CA LEU A 41 -32.49 2.45 15.38
C LEU A 41 -32.04 1.00 15.46
N GLN A 42 -30.77 0.77 15.17
CA GLN A 42 -30.14 -0.54 15.19
C GLN A 42 -29.56 -0.87 16.58
N VAL A 43 -28.83 0.07 17.17
CA VAL A 43 -28.14 -0.11 18.45
C VAL A 43 -28.11 1.22 19.22
N LEU A 44 -28.14 1.11 20.54
CA LEU A 44 -27.90 2.23 21.47
C LEU A 44 -26.59 1.95 22.24
N VAL A 45 -25.61 2.83 22.11
CA VAL A 45 -24.34 2.76 22.85
C VAL A 45 -24.26 4.00 23.77
N GLY A 46 -24.33 3.79 25.07
CA GLY A 46 -24.50 4.90 26.03
C GLY A 46 -25.77 5.69 25.74
N ARG A 47 -25.61 6.96 25.35
CA ARG A 47 -26.71 7.86 24.95
C ARG A 47 -26.75 8.10 23.43
N SER A 48 -25.94 7.46 22.66
CA SER A 48 -25.83 7.61 21.19
C SER A 48 -26.49 6.46 20.46
N GLY A 49 -27.42 6.78 19.55
CA GLY A 49 -28.06 5.78 18.68
C GLY A 49 -27.30 5.62 17.37
N ILE A 50 -27.15 4.38 16.93
CA ILE A 50 -26.68 4.00 15.58
C ILE A 50 -27.90 3.57 14.79
N TYR A 51 -28.12 4.19 13.64
CA TYR A 51 -29.27 3.98 12.80
C TYR A 51 -28.91 3.22 11.52
N ASP A 52 -29.90 2.66 10.83
CA ASP A 52 -29.70 1.94 9.58
C ASP A 52 -29.04 2.81 8.51
N THR A 53 -29.35 4.11 8.47
CA THR A 53 -28.71 5.09 7.59
C THR A 53 -27.23 5.28 7.88
N ASP A 54 -26.80 5.14 9.14
CA ASP A 54 -25.39 5.21 9.52
C ASP A 54 -24.67 3.95 9.04
N VAL A 55 -25.30 2.78 9.19
CA VAL A 55 -24.79 1.50 8.71
C VAL A 55 -24.67 1.50 7.18
N GLU A 56 -25.70 1.99 6.50
CA GLU A 56 -25.70 2.08 5.03
C GLU A 56 -24.57 2.97 4.54
N ARG A 57 -24.38 4.15 5.13
CA ARG A 57 -23.30 5.07 4.78
C ARG A 57 -21.93 4.45 5.01
N ALA A 58 -21.70 3.80 6.15
CA ALA A 58 -20.46 3.14 6.46
C ALA A 58 -20.14 2.01 5.45
N TRP A 59 -21.16 1.21 5.11
CA TRP A 59 -21.04 0.15 4.12
C TRP A 59 -20.74 0.69 2.71
N GLN A 60 -21.44 1.72 2.25
CA GLN A 60 -21.19 2.35 0.95
C GLN A 60 -19.78 2.98 0.87
N SER A 61 -19.31 3.60 1.95
CA SER A 61 -17.96 4.14 2.02
C SER A 61 -16.89 3.05 1.87
N GLU A 62 -17.12 1.88 2.45
CA GLU A 62 -16.22 0.73 2.33
C GLU A 62 -16.21 0.15 0.90
N LEU A 63 -17.38 0.04 0.28
CA LEU A 63 -17.49 -0.39 -1.12
C LEU A 63 -16.75 0.57 -2.07
N PHE A 64 -16.92 1.86 -1.86
CA PHE A 64 -16.21 2.87 -2.64
C PHE A 64 -14.69 2.73 -2.48
N ALA A 65 -14.20 2.53 -1.25
CA ALA A 65 -12.77 2.36 -0.97
C ALA A 65 -12.17 1.09 -1.64
N THR A 66 -12.98 0.05 -1.81
CA THR A 66 -12.57 -1.21 -2.45
C THR A 66 -12.86 -1.26 -3.95
N GLY A 67 -13.54 -0.25 -4.50
CA GLY A 67 -13.97 -0.22 -5.89
C GLY A 67 -15.10 -1.22 -6.22
N ALA A 68 -15.77 -1.78 -5.21
CA ALA A 68 -16.84 -2.75 -5.38
C ALA A 68 -18.17 -2.08 -5.75
N ASN A 69 -18.90 -2.70 -6.69
CA ASN A 69 -20.21 -2.22 -7.09
C ASN A 69 -21.31 -2.87 -6.22
N PRO A 70 -22.11 -2.10 -5.44
CA PRO A 70 -23.14 -2.66 -4.59
C PRO A 70 -24.23 -3.43 -5.35
N GLN A 71 -24.45 -3.12 -6.63
CA GLN A 71 -25.47 -3.80 -7.45
C GLN A 71 -25.04 -5.19 -7.93
N GLU A 72 -23.77 -5.52 -7.86
CA GLU A 72 -23.20 -6.79 -8.28
C GLU A 72 -23.02 -7.77 -7.11
N LEU A 73 -23.30 -7.32 -5.87
CA LEU A 73 -23.13 -8.14 -4.68
C LEU A 73 -24.36 -9.01 -4.42
N GLU A 74 -24.11 -10.28 -4.11
CA GLU A 74 -25.17 -11.16 -3.59
C GLU A 74 -25.75 -10.61 -2.28
N THR A 75 -27.07 -10.77 -2.11
CA THR A 75 -27.78 -10.26 -0.93
C THR A 75 -27.18 -10.78 0.39
N SER A 76 -26.76 -12.04 0.42
CA SER A 76 -26.13 -12.66 1.60
C SER A 76 -24.82 -11.98 1.99
N ILE A 77 -23.98 -11.62 1.00
CA ILE A 77 -22.72 -10.91 1.18
C ILE A 77 -23.00 -9.49 1.68
N ALA A 78 -23.92 -8.76 1.05
CA ALA A 78 -24.29 -7.42 1.44
C ALA A 78 -24.81 -7.37 2.89
N VAL A 79 -25.64 -8.32 3.31
CA VAL A 79 -26.13 -8.43 4.69
C VAL A 79 -24.97 -8.68 5.67
N GLY A 80 -24.03 -9.58 5.32
CA GLY A 80 -22.86 -9.86 6.13
C GLY A 80 -21.96 -8.61 6.30
N GLN A 81 -21.72 -7.87 5.22
CA GLN A 81 -20.92 -6.64 5.24
C GLN A 81 -21.60 -5.53 6.04
N LYS A 82 -22.93 -5.35 5.93
CA LYS A 82 -23.67 -4.37 6.74
C LYS A 82 -23.65 -4.72 8.22
N ARG A 83 -23.70 -6.01 8.59
CA ARG A 83 -23.52 -6.44 9.97
C ARG A 83 -22.12 -6.13 10.50
N ALA A 84 -21.08 -6.34 9.69
CA ALA A 84 -19.72 -5.97 10.04
C ALA A 84 -19.57 -4.45 10.21
N ALA A 85 -20.17 -3.65 9.32
CA ALA A 85 -20.21 -2.19 9.42
C ALA A 85 -20.90 -1.73 10.73
N LEU A 86 -22.01 -2.35 11.10
CA LEU A 86 -22.67 -2.07 12.38
C LEU A 86 -21.76 -2.38 13.56
N GLY A 87 -21.06 -3.53 13.54
CA GLY A 87 -20.08 -3.88 14.59
C GLY A 87 -19.01 -2.81 14.75
N ARG A 88 -18.42 -2.35 13.65
CA ARG A 88 -17.42 -1.27 13.67
C ARG A 88 -17.95 0.03 14.24
N LEU A 89 -19.16 0.45 13.84
CA LEU A 89 -19.78 1.65 14.37
C LEU A 89 -20.04 1.56 15.89
N VAL A 90 -20.39 0.38 16.40
CA VAL A 90 -20.55 0.13 17.84
C VAL A 90 -19.21 0.30 18.56
N GLU A 91 -18.15 -0.29 18.04
CA GLU A 91 -16.80 -0.20 18.62
C GLU A 91 -16.25 1.22 18.57
N GLU A 92 -16.44 1.93 17.46
CA GLU A 92 -16.11 3.34 17.31
C GLU A 92 -16.85 4.19 18.35
N GLN A 93 -18.15 3.96 18.52
CA GLN A 93 -18.96 4.71 19.51
C GLN A 93 -18.53 4.41 20.95
N LYS A 94 -18.16 3.18 21.27
CA LYS A 94 -17.59 2.81 22.58
C LYS A 94 -16.26 3.53 22.83
N LEU A 95 -15.39 3.56 21.81
CA LEU A 95 -14.13 4.27 21.89
C LEU A 95 -14.33 5.77 22.09
N ASN A 96 -15.22 6.39 21.32
CA ASN A 96 -15.61 7.80 21.46
C ASN A 96 -16.07 8.13 22.88
N LEU A 97 -16.85 7.24 23.51
CA LEU A 97 -17.32 7.41 24.88
C LEU A 97 -16.18 7.27 25.89
N ALA A 98 -15.31 6.29 25.71
CA ALA A 98 -14.15 6.06 26.58
C ALA A 98 -13.15 7.24 26.52
N ALA A 99 -12.97 7.81 25.34
CA ALA A 99 -12.07 8.93 25.10
C ALA A 99 -12.70 10.30 25.39
N ALA A 100 -13.99 10.38 25.73
CA ALA A 100 -14.73 11.65 25.83
C ALA A 100 -14.12 12.67 26.80
N GLY A 101 -13.39 12.20 27.81
CA GLY A 101 -12.71 13.04 28.82
C GLY A 101 -11.30 13.49 28.43
N GLU A 102 -10.76 13.02 27.31
CA GLU A 102 -9.40 13.37 26.89
C GLU A 102 -9.34 14.81 26.34
N SER A 103 -8.30 15.51 26.76
CA SER A 103 -7.94 16.83 26.24
C SER A 103 -6.90 16.70 25.16
N ILE A 104 -7.18 17.28 24.00
CA ILE A 104 -6.24 17.31 22.87
C ILE A 104 -5.76 18.71 22.56
N ASP A 105 -4.52 18.86 22.10
CA ASP A 105 -4.02 20.14 21.61
C ASP A 105 -4.75 20.50 20.30
N PRO A 106 -5.39 21.67 20.22
CA PRO A 106 -6.06 22.13 18.99
C PRO A 106 -5.13 22.20 17.76
N ARG A 107 -3.81 22.30 17.99
CA ARG A 107 -2.82 22.27 16.90
C ARG A 107 -2.78 20.91 16.20
N SER A 108 -2.97 19.82 16.92
CA SER A 108 -3.01 18.47 16.37
C SER A 108 -4.14 18.30 15.38
N THR A 109 -5.35 18.75 15.74
CA THR A 109 -6.52 18.74 14.86
C THR A 109 -6.32 19.61 13.61
N ARG A 110 -5.78 20.81 13.80
CA ARG A 110 -5.49 21.73 12.69
C ARG A 110 -4.51 21.10 11.71
N ARG A 111 -3.43 20.53 12.22
CA ARG A 111 -2.41 19.84 11.40
C ARG A 111 -3.02 18.69 10.61
N GLU A 112 -3.91 17.90 11.21
CA GLU A 112 -4.57 16.80 10.52
C GLU A 112 -5.49 17.29 9.40
N MET A 113 -6.25 18.35 9.63
CA MET A 113 -7.08 19.00 8.61
C MET A 113 -6.22 19.56 7.45
N GLU A 114 -5.08 20.17 7.76
CA GLU A 114 -4.13 20.66 6.75
C GLU A 114 -3.57 19.52 5.91
N LEU A 115 -3.21 18.40 6.53
CA LEU A 115 -2.72 17.19 5.83
C LEU A 115 -3.80 16.56 4.95
N LEU A 116 -5.05 16.51 5.39
CA LEU A 116 -6.16 16.04 4.58
C LEU A 116 -6.38 16.95 3.36
N ARG A 117 -6.40 18.26 3.58
CA ARG A 117 -6.57 19.23 2.50
C ARG A 117 -5.42 19.22 1.49
N ALA A 118 -4.19 19.03 1.94
CA ALA A 118 -2.99 18.95 1.08
C ALA A 118 -2.97 17.75 0.11
N GLN A 119 -3.87 16.79 0.29
CA GLN A 119 -4.03 15.67 -0.67
C GLN A 119 -4.79 16.09 -1.94
N PHE A 120 -5.40 17.26 -1.95
CA PHE A 120 -6.16 17.79 -3.08
C PHE A 120 -5.40 18.91 -3.77
N PRO A 121 -5.37 18.94 -5.11
CA PRO A 121 -4.58 19.90 -5.87
C PRO A 121 -5.05 21.35 -5.69
N ASP A 122 -6.33 21.57 -5.41
CA ASP A 122 -6.93 22.88 -5.28
C ASP A 122 -8.22 22.86 -4.42
N GLU A 123 -8.70 24.07 -4.08
CA GLU A 123 -9.91 24.30 -3.28
C GLU A 123 -11.18 23.77 -3.93
N LYS A 124 -11.27 23.82 -5.24
CA LYS A 124 -12.45 23.35 -5.98
C LYS A 124 -12.57 21.83 -5.87
N THR A 125 -11.47 21.12 -6.06
CA THR A 125 -11.42 19.66 -5.93
C THR A 125 -11.70 19.22 -4.49
N TRP A 126 -11.18 19.94 -3.50
CA TRP A 126 -11.50 19.76 -2.10
C TRP A 126 -12.99 19.91 -1.80
N ALA A 127 -13.60 21.02 -2.24
CA ALA A 127 -15.03 21.29 -2.04
C ALA A 127 -15.92 20.23 -2.73
N GLN A 128 -15.52 19.78 -3.94
CA GLN A 128 -16.22 18.70 -4.66
C GLN A 128 -16.14 17.36 -3.92
N ALA A 129 -14.98 17.03 -3.35
CA ALA A 129 -14.81 15.81 -2.56
C ALA A 129 -15.69 15.83 -1.30
N LEU A 130 -15.72 16.95 -0.58
CA LEU A 130 -16.61 17.11 0.56
C LEU A 130 -18.09 16.98 0.19
N ALA A 131 -18.52 17.65 -0.88
CA ALA A 131 -19.88 17.58 -1.37
C ALA A 131 -20.26 16.16 -1.81
N GLY A 132 -19.37 15.47 -2.51
CA GLY A 132 -19.54 14.07 -2.91
C GLY A 132 -19.66 13.11 -1.72
N ALA A 133 -18.99 13.40 -0.61
CA ALA A 133 -19.10 12.66 0.64
C ALA A 133 -20.31 13.09 1.50
N GLY A 134 -21.09 14.08 1.08
CA GLY A 134 -22.18 14.64 1.88
C GLY A 134 -21.71 15.36 3.15
N LEU A 135 -20.48 15.82 3.18
CA LEU A 135 -19.85 16.47 4.33
C LEU A 135 -19.71 17.98 4.12
N THR A 136 -19.73 18.71 5.22
CA THR A 136 -19.25 20.09 5.27
C THR A 136 -17.87 20.10 5.94
N GLU A 137 -17.06 21.11 5.68
CA GLU A 137 -15.75 21.27 6.35
C GLU A 137 -15.89 21.32 7.88
N ARG A 138 -16.97 21.93 8.39
CA ARG A 138 -17.30 21.95 9.82
C ARG A 138 -17.64 20.54 10.37
N ALA A 139 -18.32 19.69 9.58
CA ALA A 139 -18.61 18.32 9.98
C ALA A 139 -17.33 17.48 9.99
N LEU A 140 -16.53 17.56 8.94
CA LEU A 140 -15.22 16.91 8.87
C LEU A 140 -14.31 17.37 10.04
N GLY A 141 -14.27 18.66 10.37
CA GLY A 141 -13.50 19.16 11.50
C GLY A 141 -13.93 18.55 12.83
N ARG A 142 -15.24 18.32 13.06
CA ARG A 142 -15.71 17.62 14.28
C ARG A 142 -15.29 16.15 14.29
N GLU A 143 -15.40 15.48 13.17
CA GLU A 143 -14.94 14.08 13.04
C GLU A 143 -13.43 13.97 13.26
N THR A 144 -12.65 14.89 12.71
CA THR A 144 -11.19 14.95 12.92
C THR A 144 -10.84 15.17 14.40
N VAL A 145 -11.55 16.08 15.11
CA VAL A 145 -11.37 16.27 16.56
C VAL A 145 -11.63 14.97 17.31
N THR A 146 -12.71 14.28 16.98
CA THR A 146 -13.06 13.01 17.61
C THR A 146 -12.00 11.95 17.33
N GLY A 147 -11.59 11.76 16.09
CA GLY A 147 -10.58 10.77 15.72
C GLY A 147 -9.21 11.04 16.35
N VAL A 148 -8.76 12.31 16.42
CA VAL A 148 -7.50 12.68 17.08
C VAL A 148 -7.56 12.40 18.58
N ARG A 149 -8.70 12.68 19.24
CA ARG A 149 -8.91 12.40 20.65
C ARG A 149 -8.89 10.91 20.93
N ASP A 150 -9.59 10.12 20.13
CA ASP A 150 -9.70 8.68 20.29
C ASP A 150 -8.35 8.00 20.09
N LEU A 151 -7.58 8.45 19.09
CA LEU A 151 -6.21 7.99 18.85
C LEU A 151 -5.31 8.34 20.04
N HIS A 152 -5.39 9.55 20.55
CA HIS A 152 -4.62 9.97 21.72
C HIS A 152 -4.94 9.10 22.94
N TRP A 153 -6.22 8.85 23.20
CA TRP A 153 -6.65 7.97 24.29
C TRP A 153 -6.10 6.56 24.12
N LEU A 154 -6.22 5.96 22.93
CA LEU A 154 -5.66 4.65 22.62
C LEU A 154 -4.14 4.62 22.88
N GLU A 155 -3.40 5.62 22.42
CA GLU A 155 -1.96 5.70 22.62
C GLU A 155 -1.60 5.75 24.12
N THR A 156 -2.40 6.45 24.95
CA THR A 156 -2.17 6.46 26.40
C THR A 156 -2.44 5.12 27.06
N LYS A 157 -3.37 4.31 26.52
CA LYS A 157 -3.73 2.99 27.07
C LYS A 157 -2.79 1.90 26.62
N ILE A 158 -2.37 1.92 25.35
CA ILE A 158 -1.49 0.90 24.77
C ILE A 158 -0.05 1.08 25.28
N GLY A 159 0.31 2.29 25.71
CA GLY A 159 1.68 2.63 26.12
C GLY A 159 2.59 2.93 24.91
N ARG A 160 3.63 3.73 25.16
CA ARG A 160 4.56 4.20 24.12
C ARG A 160 5.58 3.14 23.71
N GLN A 161 5.69 2.01 24.41
CA GLN A 161 6.72 1.01 24.20
C GLN A 161 6.12 -0.39 24.03
N ILE A 162 5.55 -0.61 22.84
CA ILE A 162 5.41 -1.99 22.36
C ILE A 162 6.70 -2.26 21.61
N GLN A 163 7.66 -2.87 22.29
CA GLN A 163 8.89 -3.32 21.66
C GLN A 163 8.91 -4.84 21.69
N PRO A 164 9.07 -5.50 20.56
CA PRO A 164 9.26 -6.94 20.53
C PRO A 164 10.54 -7.28 21.32
N ASN A 165 10.49 -8.39 22.07
CA ASN A 165 11.67 -8.86 22.77
C ASN A 165 12.63 -9.54 21.80
N GLU A 166 13.91 -9.64 22.19
CA GLU A 166 14.98 -10.21 21.36
C GLU A 166 14.68 -11.65 20.92
N ASP A 167 14.05 -12.46 21.77
CA ASP A 167 13.72 -13.85 21.45
C ASP A 167 12.61 -13.96 20.40
N GLU A 168 11.66 -13.02 20.41
CA GLU A 168 10.61 -12.94 19.37
C GLU A 168 11.19 -12.55 18.01
N VAL A 169 12.08 -11.55 18.00
CA VAL A 169 12.74 -11.08 16.78
C VAL A 169 13.58 -12.19 16.17
N ARG A 170 14.37 -12.88 17.00
CA ARG A 170 15.22 -13.99 16.55
C ARG A 170 14.40 -15.16 16.05
N ARG A 171 13.35 -15.53 16.75
CA ARG A 171 12.43 -16.60 16.33
C ARG A 171 11.79 -16.27 15.00
N TYR A 172 11.33 -15.04 14.83
CA TYR A 172 10.73 -14.60 13.57
C TYR A 172 11.72 -14.75 12.40
N TYR A 173 12.96 -14.31 12.58
CA TYR A 173 14.01 -14.47 11.58
C TYR A 173 14.22 -15.95 11.21
N GLU A 174 14.37 -16.82 12.23
CA GLU A 174 14.60 -18.25 12.00
C GLU A 174 13.42 -18.95 11.27
N GLU A 175 12.20 -18.59 11.64
CA GLU A 175 10.99 -19.15 11.02
C GLU A 175 10.73 -18.63 9.61
N HIS A 176 11.31 -17.48 9.25
CA HIS A 176 11.01 -16.77 7.99
C HIS A 176 12.27 -16.49 7.15
N ARG A 177 13.33 -17.25 7.29
CA ARG A 177 14.60 -17.06 6.57
C ARG A 177 14.43 -16.87 5.05
N ALA A 178 13.44 -17.53 4.45
CA ALA A 178 13.15 -17.38 3.03
C ALA A 178 12.76 -15.95 2.61
N PHE A 179 12.19 -15.14 3.51
CA PHE A 179 11.86 -13.74 3.23
C PHE A 179 13.08 -12.82 3.24
N PHE A 180 14.16 -13.26 3.90
CA PHE A 180 15.41 -12.51 4.03
C PHE A 180 16.46 -12.96 3.02
N GLN A 181 16.03 -13.57 1.92
CA GLN A 181 16.91 -13.88 0.80
C GLN A 181 17.00 -12.68 -0.14
N GLU A 182 18.20 -12.12 -0.28
CA GLU A 182 18.51 -11.20 -1.36
C GLU A 182 18.70 -11.98 -2.66
N PRO A 183 17.93 -11.67 -3.70
CA PRO A 183 18.10 -12.35 -4.99
C PRO A 183 19.43 -11.98 -5.64
N LEU A 184 19.85 -12.77 -6.61
CA LEU A 184 20.93 -12.39 -7.54
C LEU A 184 20.56 -11.06 -8.20
N ARG A 185 21.43 -10.06 -8.07
CA ARG A 185 21.29 -8.76 -8.74
C ARG A 185 22.44 -8.55 -9.68
N LEU A 186 22.11 -8.23 -10.92
CA LEU A 186 23.06 -7.95 -11.98
C LEU A 186 22.97 -6.48 -12.35
N ARG A 187 24.10 -5.89 -12.70
CA ARG A 187 24.15 -4.58 -13.34
C ARG A 187 24.79 -4.74 -14.70
N ALA A 188 24.08 -4.32 -15.74
CA ALA A 188 24.58 -4.41 -17.09
C ALA A 188 24.25 -3.14 -17.88
N SER A 189 25.04 -2.89 -18.91
CA SER A 189 24.70 -1.96 -19.96
C SER A 189 24.22 -2.72 -21.18
N HIS A 190 23.28 -2.14 -21.95
CA HIS A 190 22.83 -2.73 -23.20
C HIS A 190 22.95 -1.78 -24.40
N LEU A 191 23.20 -2.36 -25.56
CA LEU A 191 22.95 -1.78 -26.87
C LEU A 191 21.66 -2.42 -27.36
N PHE A 192 20.65 -1.61 -27.67
CA PHE A 192 19.33 -2.08 -28.03
C PHE A 192 18.91 -1.59 -29.41
N LEU A 193 18.38 -2.49 -30.24
CA LEU A 193 17.73 -2.19 -31.50
C LEU A 193 16.28 -2.68 -31.46
N ALA A 194 15.34 -1.76 -31.58
CA ALA A 194 13.91 -2.06 -31.51
C ALA A 194 13.44 -2.85 -32.73
N ALA A 195 12.89 -4.01 -32.49
CA ALA A 195 12.29 -4.87 -33.50
C ALA A 195 11.19 -5.75 -32.82
N PRO A 196 10.14 -5.12 -32.24
CA PRO A 196 9.12 -5.89 -31.54
C PRO A 196 8.38 -6.85 -32.48
N GLU A 197 7.70 -7.82 -31.87
CA GLU A 197 6.81 -8.71 -32.62
C GLU A 197 5.76 -7.94 -33.39
N GLY A 198 5.54 -8.31 -34.66
CA GLY A 198 4.61 -7.60 -35.55
C GLY A 198 5.26 -6.55 -36.45
N TYR A 199 6.56 -6.26 -36.30
CA TYR A 199 7.28 -5.45 -37.28
C TYR A 199 7.40 -6.17 -38.64
N PRO A 200 7.48 -5.41 -39.78
CA PRO A 200 7.75 -6.00 -41.07
C PRO A 200 9.02 -6.87 -41.07
N LYS A 201 8.97 -8.00 -41.74
CA LYS A 201 10.07 -8.99 -41.74
C LYS A 201 11.38 -8.37 -42.19
N GLU A 202 11.32 -7.52 -43.22
CA GLU A 202 12.49 -6.82 -43.79
C GLU A 202 13.15 -5.89 -42.75
N VAL A 203 12.34 -5.25 -41.88
CA VAL A 203 12.87 -4.40 -40.79
C VAL A 203 13.60 -5.27 -39.76
N ILE A 204 12.97 -6.38 -39.37
CA ILE A 204 13.58 -7.33 -38.40
C ILE A 204 14.88 -7.87 -38.92
N GLU A 205 14.94 -8.29 -40.20
CA GLU A 205 16.15 -8.80 -40.85
C GLU A 205 17.26 -7.73 -40.94
N THR A 206 16.89 -6.49 -41.26
CA THR A 206 17.81 -5.35 -41.28
C THR A 206 18.40 -5.08 -39.88
N LYS A 207 17.57 -5.08 -38.85
CA LYS A 207 18.02 -4.89 -37.44
C LYS A 207 18.88 -6.05 -36.97
N HIS A 208 18.55 -7.29 -37.36
CA HIS A 208 19.38 -8.46 -37.07
C HIS A 208 20.77 -8.35 -37.75
N ALA A 209 20.83 -8.01 -39.00
CA ALA A 209 22.11 -7.81 -39.71
C ALA A 209 22.94 -6.69 -39.06
N LEU A 210 22.29 -5.60 -38.64
CA LEU A 210 22.96 -4.49 -37.96
C LEU A 210 23.52 -4.91 -36.60
N ILE A 211 22.74 -5.63 -35.76
CA ILE A 211 23.23 -6.03 -34.44
C ILE A 211 24.39 -7.00 -34.53
N GLU A 212 24.39 -7.91 -35.54
CA GLU A 212 25.52 -8.80 -35.82
C GLU A 212 26.78 -8.03 -36.24
N GLN A 213 26.64 -7.02 -37.10
CA GLN A 213 27.74 -6.13 -37.47
C GLN A 213 28.31 -5.38 -36.26
N LEU A 214 27.43 -4.87 -35.38
CA LEU A 214 27.84 -4.18 -34.14
C LEU A 214 28.58 -5.14 -33.20
N SER A 215 28.10 -6.36 -33.07
CA SER A 215 28.78 -7.41 -32.30
C SER A 215 30.20 -7.68 -32.81
N GLN A 216 30.39 -7.76 -34.14
CA GLN A 216 31.72 -7.91 -34.74
C GLN A 216 32.63 -6.71 -34.44
N ARG A 217 32.10 -5.46 -34.52
CA ARG A 217 32.87 -4.24 -34.16
C ARG A 217 33.34 -4.29 -32.72
N LEU A 218 32.48 -4.73 -31.78
CA LEU A 218 32.83 -4.91 -30.37
C LEU A 218 33.91 -5.97 -30.19
N THR A 219 33.85 -7.09 -30.91
CA THR A 219 34.88 -8.15 -30.89
C THR A 219 36.24 -7.62 -31.39
N HIS A 220 36.24 -6.64 -32.28
CA HIS A 220 37.45 -5.99 -32.77
C HIS A 220 37.95 -4.86 -31.85
N GLY A 221 37.33 -4.69 -30.67
CA GLY A 221 37.79 -3.75 -29.65
C GLY A 221 37.20 -2.36 -29.71
N GLU A 222 36.15 -2.14 -30.48
CA GLU A 222 35.48 -0.86 -30.53
C GLU A 222 34.74 -0.59 -29.20
N SER A 223 34.66 0.68 -28.80
CA SER A 223 34.11 1.07 -27.50
C SER A 223 32.60 0.80 -27.38
N PHE A 224 32.18 -0.04 -26.41
CA PHE A 224 30.77 -0.31 -26.14
C PHE A 224 29.95 0.96 -25.90
N PRO A 225 30.36 1.93 -25.04
CA PRO A 225 29.61 3.16 -24.87
C PRO A 225 29.51 4.02 -26.13
N ALA A 226 30.52 3.98 -27.00
CA ALA A 226 30.49 4.73 -28.27
C ALA A 226 29.43 4.16 -29.21
N LEU A 227 29.38 2.83 -29.35
CA LEU A 227 28.37 2.16 -30.18
C LEU A 227 26.95 2.35 -29.57
N VAL A 228 26.82 2.32 -28.27
CA VAL A 228 25.52 2.64 -27.60
C VAL A 228 25.09 4.06 -27.93
N ALA A 229 25.97 5.04 -27.80
CA ALA A 229 25.64 6.43 -28.08
C ALA A 229 25.24 6.68 -29.54
N GLU A 230 25.83 5.91 -30.48
CA GLU A 230 25.55 6.05 -31.90
C GLU A 230 24.30 5.25 -32.33
N PHE A 231 24.19 3.99 -31.95
CA PHE A 231 23.23 3.04 -32.53
C PHE A 231 22.08 2.62 -31.60
N SER A 232 22.22 2.74 -30.26
CA SER A 232 21.15 2.29 -29.38
C SER A 232 19.87 3.07 -29.58
N GLU A 233 18.74 2.38 -29.62
CA GLU A 233 17.39 2.94 -29.74
C GLU A 233 16.65 3.00 -28.39
N ASP A 234 17.33 2.67 -27.28
CA ASP A 234 16.79 2.91 -25.95
C ASP A 234 17.18 4.31 -25.44
N GLU A 235 16.32 5.28 -25.73
CA GLU A 235 16.54 6.68 -25.33
C GLU A 235 16.66 6.87 -23.81
N ALA A 236 16.11 5.95 -23.00
CA ALA A 236 16.17 6.05 -21.56
C ALA A 236 17.57 5.77 -21.00
N THR A 237 18.32 4.88 -21.63
CA THR A 237 19.65 4.47 -21.17
C THR A 237 20.78 4.93 -22.09
N LYS A 238 20.50 5.24 -23.35
CA LYS A 238 21.49 5.63 -24.38
C LYS A 238 22.49 6.68 -23.88
N LYS A 239 22.01 7.76 -23.26
CA LYS A 239 22.84 8.87 -22.75
C LYS A 239 23.72 8.48 -21.56
N ARG A 240 23.42 7.33 -20.92
CA ARG A 240 24.19 6.76 -19.80
C ARG A 240 25.02 5.56 -20.22
N GLY A 241 25.34 5.45 -21.52
CA GLY A 241 26.10 4.31 -22.06
C GLY A 241 25.36 2.98 -22.00
N GLY A 242 24.01 3.03 -22.00
CA GLY A 242 23.15 1.85 -21.95
C GLY A 242 22.94 1.26 -20.55
N ASP A 243 23.36 1.94 -19.48
CA ASP A 243 23.29 1.41 -18.11
C ASP A 243 21.85 1.19 -17.65
N LEU A 244 21.49 -0.07 -17.41
CA LEU A 244 20.20 -0.52 -16.92
C LEU A 244 20.05 -0.38 -15.39
N GLY A 245 21.15 -0.08 -14.68
CA GLY A 245 21.21 -0.17 -13.24
C GLY A 245 21.19 -1.62 -12.74
N TYR A 246 20.97 -1.81 -11.43
CA TYR A 246 20.80 -3.14 -10.86
C TYR A 246 19.38 -3.68 -11.12
N PHE A 247 19.34 -4.94 -11.53
CA PHE A 247 18.09 -5.66 -11.75
C PHE A 247 18.19 -7.11 -11.24
N ALA A 248 17.05 -7.68 -10.87
CA ALA A 248 16.85 -9.08 -10.58
C ALA A 248 15.96 -9.71 -11.67
N GLU A 249 15.78 -11.01 -11.62
CA GLU A 249 15.05 -11.78 -12.63
C GLU A 249 13.64 -11.26 -12.86
N GLU A 250 12.90 -10.95 -11.78
CA GLU A 250 11.49 -10.55 -11.84
C GLU A 250 11.26 -9.19 -12.52
N ARG A 251 12.33 -8.40 -12.69
CA ARG A 251 12.25 -7.04 -13.25
C ARG A 251 12.90 -6.91 -14.64
N MET A 252 13.33 -8.01 -15.22
CA MET A 252 14.02 -8.01 -16.49
C MET A 252 13.35 -8.97 -17.49
N LEU A 253 13.57 -8.73 -18.78
CA LEU A 253 13.18 -9.68 -19.82
C LEU A 253 13.94 -11.01 -19.59
N PRO A 254 13.27 -12.16 -19.63
CA PRO A 254 13.89 -13.44 -19.29
C PRO A 254 15.16 -13.74 -20.11
N GLU A 255 15.15 -13.43 -21.42
CA GLU A 255 16.27 -13.65 -22.32
C GLU A 255 17.47 -12.74 -21.98
N VAL A 256 17.17 -11.50 -21.56
CA VAL A 256 18.19 -10.52 -21.15
C VAL A 256 18.81 -10.94 -19.82
N PHE A 257 17.99 -11.35 -18.84
CA PHE A 257 18.48 -11.82 -17.54
C PHE A 257 19.31 -13.10 -17.68
N ALA A 258 18.79 -14.10 -18.40
CA ALA A 258 19.48 -15.38 -18.62
C ALA A 258 20.85 -15.19 -19.30
N THR A 259 20.94 -14.24 -20.25
CA THR A 259 22.21 -13.92 -20.90
C THR A 259 23.15 -13.19 -19.94
N ALA A 260 22.66 -12.16 -19.24
CA ALA A 260 23.49 -11.40 -18.30
C ALA A 260 24.04 -12.28 -17.16
N GLN A 261 23.28 -13.28 -16.71
CA GLN A 261 23.69 -14.23 -15.67
C GLN A 261 24.87 -15.11 -16.08
N GLN A 262 25.05 -15.34 -17.36
CA GLN A 262 26.16 -16.17 -17.90
C GLN A 262 27.46 -15.40 -18.08
N LEU A 263 27.39 -14.05 -18.02
CA LEU A 263 28.55 -13.20 -18.24
C LEU A 263 29.37 -12.99 -16.96
N HIS A 264 30.66 -12.76 -17.14
CA HIS A 264 31.53 -12.24 -16.11
C HIS A 264 31.58 -10.69 -16.16
N PRO A 265 31.85 -9.99 -15.03
CA PRO A 265 32.03 -8.56 -15.06
C PRO A 265 33.04 -8.08 -16.08
N GLY A 266 32.64 -7.15 -16.96
CA GLY A 266 33.40 -6.65 -18.10
C GLY A 266 33.12 -7.39 -19.42
N GLU A 267 32.55 -8.56 -19.40
CA GLU A 267 32.24 -9.36 -20.56
C GLU A 267 31.06 -8.83 -21.37
N ILE A 268 31.13 -9.01 -22.71
CA ILE A 268 30.09 -8.60 -23.65
C ILE A 268 29.45 -9.85 -24.25
N SER A 269 28.13 -9.88 -24.34
CA SER A 269 27.39 -11.01 -24.91
C SER A 269 27.43 -11.03 -26.44
N ALA A 270 27.09 -12.17 -27.01
CA ALA A 270 26.55 -12.24 -28.35
C ALA A 270 25.19 -11.51 -28.44
N PRO A 271 24.71 -11.22 -29.67
CA PRO A 271 23.37 -10.69 -29.86
C PRO A 271 22.28 -11.59 -29.27
N VAL A 272 21.34 -10.98 -28.53
CA VAL A 272 20.20 -11.64 -27.86
C VAL A 272 18.91 -11.15 -28.45
N ARG A 273 18.00 -12.04 -28.79
CA ARG A 273 16.66 -11.71 -29.25
C ARG A 273 15.70 -11.72 -28.09
N SER A 274 14.92 -10.66 -27.93
CA SER A 274 13.78 -10.59 -27.03
C SER A 274 12.50 -10.20 -27.79
N ARG A 275 11.36 -10.20 -27.09
CA ARG A 275 10.08 -9.71 -27.66
C ARG A 275 10.12 -8.25 -28.09
N LEU A 276 11.05 -7.44 -27.57
CA LEU A 276 11.17 -6.02 -27.87
C LEU A 276 12.15 -5.73 -29.01
N GLY A 277 13.11 -6.62 -29.27
CA GLY A 277 14.15 -6.38 -30.26
C GLY A 277 15.43 -7.18 -30.01
N PHE A 278 16.53 -6.64 -30.47
CA PHE A 278 17.85 -7.21 -30.31
C PHE A 278 18.69 -6.46 -29.32
N HIS A 279 19.44 -7.18 -28.51
CA HIS A 279 20.28 -6.63 -27.45
C HIS A 279 21.72 -7.18 -27.59
N ILE A 280 22.71 -6.37 -27.26
CA ILE A 280 24.04 -6.81 -26.84
C ILE A 280 24.23 -6.29 -25.43
N LEU A 281 24.65 -7.16 -24.51
CA LEU A 281 24.82 -6.83 -23.10
C LEU A 281 26.29 -6.74 -22.75
N ARG A 282 26.63 -5.84 -21.82
CA ARG A 282 27.91 -5.83 -21.12
C ARG A 282 27.65 -5.88 -19.63
N LEU A 283 28.01 -6.98 -18.97
CA LEU A 283 27.88 -7.08 -17.52
C LEU A 283 28.88 -6.13 -16.86
N THR A 284 28.40 -5.34 -15.91
CA THR A 284 29.24 -4.42 -15.12
C THR A 284 29.55 -5.01 -13.75
N GLU A 285 28.50 -5.49 -13.06
CA GLU A 285 28.60 -6.03 -11.72
C GLU A 285 27.63 -7.20 -11.53
N SER A 286 28.00 -8.12 -10.65
CA SER A 286 27.15 -9.24 -10.21
C SER A 286 27.20 -9.33 -8.70
N LEU A 287 26.04 -9.19 -8.06
CA LEU A 287 25.84 -9.38 -6.63
C LEU A 287 25.13 -10.72 -6.43
N PRO A 288 25.82 -11.72 -5.89
CA PRO A 288 25.24 -13.06 -5.74
C PRO A 288 24.05 -13.05 -4.78
N SER A 289 23.14 -14.00 -4.98
CA SER A 289 22.10 -14.27 -4.01
C SER A 289 22.72 -14.62 -2.66
N ARG A 290 22.19 -14.03 -1.59
CA ARG A 290 22.65 -14.32 -0.23
C ARG A 290 21.50 -14.20 0.77
N GLU A 291 21.62 -14.89 1.86
CA GLU A 291 20.76 -14.66 3.02
C GLU A 291 21.26 -13.39 3.77
N GLN A 292 20.34 -12.48 4.09
CA GLN A 292 20.63 -11.38 5.01
C GLN A 292 20.97 -11.97 6.38
N THR A 293 21.93 -11.40 7.04
CA THR A 293 22.21 -11.77 8.44
C THR A 293 21.06 -11.31 9.36
N PHE A 294 20.96 -11.92 10.54
CA PHE A 294 20.01 -11.49 11.56
C PHE A 294 20.09 -9.97 11.85
N GLU A 295 21.31 -9.44 11.94
CA GLU A 295 21.52 -8.01 12.22
C GLU A 295 21.04 -7.10 11.09
N GLU A 296 21.15 -7.54 9.84
CA GLU A 296 20.64 -6.82 8.66
C GLU A 296 19.13 -6.85 8.60
N ALA A 297 18.50 -7.98 8.90
CA ALA A 297 17.05 -8.18 8.87
C ALA A 297 16.32 -7.58 10.10
N ARG A 298 17.02 -7.45 11.22
CA ARG A 298 16.46 -7.03 12.51
C ARG A 298 15.62 -5.77 12.46
N PRO A 299 16.06 -4.64 11.84
CA PRO A 299 15.26 -3.41 11.81
C PRO A 299 13.90 -3.58 11.15
N GLU A 300 13.82 -4.41 10.10
CA GLU A 300 12.58 -4.71 9.41
C GLU A 300 11.67 -5.58 10.29
N ILE A 301 12.23 -6.59 10.94
CA ILE A 301 11.50 -7.48 11.87
C ILE A 301 10.98 -6.71 13.07
N ASP A 302 11.78 -5.83 13.66
CA ASP A 302 11.37 -4.97 14.78
C ASP A 302 10.13 -4.15 14.42
N VAL A 303 10.15 -3.46 13.28
CA VAL A 303 9.01 -2.67 12.78
C VAL A 303 7.77 -3.55 12.53
N LEU A 304 7.96 -4.73 11.93
CA LEU A 304 6.87 -5.64 11.62
C LEU A 304 6.22 -6.18 12.91
N LEU A 305 7.01 -6.65 13.85
CA LEU A 305 6.52 -7.19 15.12
C LEU A 305 5.91 -6.10 16.01
N GLU A 306 6.53 -4.91 16.08
CA GLU A 306 5.96 -3.74 16.76
C GLU A 306 4.57 -3.41 16.21
N ASN A 307 4.43 -3.32 14.89
CA ASN A 307 3.14 -3.05 14.26
C ASN A 307 2.10 -4.14 14.58
N ARG A 308 2.51 -5.41 14.53
CA ARG A 308 1.63 -6.55 14.86
C ARG A 308 1.15 -6.50 16.31
N GLN A 309 2.07 -6.26 17.25
CA GLN A 309 1.75 -6.14 18.68
C GLN A 309 0.86 -4.92 18.94
N ARG A 310 1.13 -3.80 18.27
CA ARG A 310 0.31 -2.58 18.38
C ARG A 310 -1.12 -2.80 17.89
N VAL A 311 -1.30 -3.45 16.75
CA VAL A 311 -2.63 -3.83 16.23
C VAL A 311 -3.37 -4.72 17.22
N ALA A 312 -2.70 -5.74 17.76
CA ALA A 312 -3.30 -6.64 18.75
C ALA A 312 -3.68 -5.92 20.05
N ALA A 313 -2.84 -5.00 20.53
CA ALA A 313 -3.10 -4.20 21.72
C ALA A 313 -4.28 -3.23 21.52
N VAL A 314 -4.39 -2.58 20.34
CA VAL A 314 -5.55 -1.76 19.96
C VAL A 314 -6.82 -2.60 19.99
N ALA A 315 -6.83 -3.73 19.29
CA ALA A 315 -7.99 -4.62 19.23
C ALA A 315 -8.40 -5.12 20.62
N GLY A 316 -7.43 -5.55 21.44
CA GLY A 316 -7.69 -5.97 22.81
C GLY A 316 -8.25 -4.85 23.71
N THR A 317 -7.72 -3.62 23.56
CA THR A 317 -8.20 -2.45 24.31
C THR A 317 -9.65 -2.13 23.96
N ILE A 318 -9.98 -2.12 22.67
CA ILE A 318 -11.35 -1.83 22.21
C ILE A 318 -12.32 -2.95 22.61
N ALA A 319 -11.93 -4.21 22.47
CA ALA A 319 -12.75 -5.35 22.88
C ALA A 319 -13.08 -5.35 24.39
N ALA A 320 -12.19 -4.77 25.22
CA ALA A 320 -12.42 -4.61 26.66
C ALA A 320 -13.39 -3.47 27.03
N LEU A 321 -13.75 -2.60 26.09
CA LEU A 321 -14.73 -1.52 26.33
C LEU A 321 -16.14 -2.09 26.47
N ARG A 322 -16.80 -1.73 27.59
CA ARG A 322 -18.15 -2.16 27.92
C ARG A 322 -19.22 -1.20 27.40
#